data_3d7fe37711b3f497355908ed271255a1
#
_entry.id   3d7fe37711b3f497355908ed271255a1
#
_cell.length_a   1.000
_cell.length_b   1.000
_cell.length_c   1.000
_cell.angle_alpha   90.00
_cell.angle_beta   90.00
_cell.angle_gamma   90.00
#
_symmetry.space_group_name_H-M   'P 1'
#
loop_
_entity.id
_entity.type
_entity.pdbx_description
1 polymer ?
#
loop_
_entity_poly.entity_id
_entity_poly.type
_entity_poly.pdbx_seq_one_letter_code
_entity_poly.pdbx_strand_id
1 'polypeptide(L)'
;MRRIESGEIRPGDQLPPERELMELYGVGRPAIREALQAMERSGIVEISHGERARVVVPTAHDLIAQIGRGARHLLQVQPDTLEHLKQARLFLEAGTARLAAERATPADVALLRQRIEEQRAAMSTHDEFLARDMAFHREVALLSGNPIYPAIVEAIFEWASAWYQPMVRAPGAESLTL
;
A
#
# COMPACT_ATOMS: atom_id res chain seq x y z
N MET A 1 -4.41 -23.91 -1.33
CA MET A 1 -3.13 -23.45 -0.82
C MET A 1 -1.97 -24.26 -1.42
N ARG A 2 -1.72 -25.54 -1.05
CA ARG A 2 -0.52 -26.29 -1.47
C ARG A 2 -0.20 -26.24 -2.97
N ARG A 3 -1.20 -26.29 -3.86
CA ARG A 3 -0.99 -26.23 -5.32
C ARG A 3 -0.54 -24.86 -5.82
N ILE A 4 -0.90 -23.80 -5.12
CA ILE A 4 -0.41 -22.42 -5.40
C ILE A 4 1.02 -22.28 -4.85
N GLU A 5 1.25 -22.72 -3.63
CA GLU A 5 2.57 -22.68 -2.98
C GLU A 5 3.63 -23.52 -3.73
N SER A 6 3.20 -24.66 -4.32
CA SER A 6 4.07 -25.51 -5.15
C SER A 6 4.32 -24.95 -6.56
N GLY A 7 3.61 -23.89 -6.97
CA GLY A 7 3.70 -23.32 -8.31
C GLY A 7 2.94 -24.11 -9.39
N GLU A 8 2.15 -25.13 -9.00
CA GLU A 8 1.29 -25.88 -9.93
C GLU A 8 0.17 -24.99 -10.51
N ILE A 9 -0.36 -24.09 -9.68
CA ILE A 9 -1.27 -23.02 -10.10
C ILE A 9 -0.50 -21.71 -9.90
N ARG A 10 -0.28 -20.97 -10.97
CA ARG A 10 0.55 -19.78 -10.98
C ARG A 10 -0.27 -18.51 -10.68
N PRO A 11 0.37 -17.44 -10.21
CA PRO A 11 -0.27 -16.14 -10.19
C PRO A 11 -0.86 -15.77 -11.55
N GLY A 12 -2.11 -15.30 -11.56
CA GLY A 12 -2.88 -15.01 -12.78
C GLY A 12 -3.70 -16.19 -13.32
N ASP A 13 -3.46 -17.42 -12.89
CA ASP A 13 -4.25 -18.57 -13.33
C ASP A 13 -5.63 -18.60 -12.66
N GLN A 14 -6.63 -19.11 -13.38
CA GLN A 14 -7.93 -19.40 -12.81
C GLN A 14 -7.90 -20.72 -12.04
N LEU A 15 -8.52 -20.73 -10.87
CA LEU A 15 -8.75 -21.97 -10.14
C LEU A 15 -9.73 -22.90 -10.89
N PRO A 16 -9.67 -24.23 -10.66
CA PRO A 16 -10.68 -25.15 -11.14
C PRO A 16 -12.09 -24.71 -10.71
N PRO A 17 -13.13 -25.02 -11.49
CA PRO A 17 -14.53 -24.74 -11.11
C PRO A 17 -14.88 -25.32 -9.75
N GLU A 18 -15.82 -24.69 -9.01
CA GLU A 18 -16.28 -25.16 -7.70
C GLU A 18 -16.62 -26.66 -7.69
N ARG A 19 -17.27 -27.15 -8.76
CA ARG A 19 -17.66 -28.55 -8.90
C ARG A 19 -16.44 -29.47 -8.90
N GLU A 20 -15.41 -29.12 -9.65
CA GLU A 20 -14.17 -29.91 -9.72
C GLU A 20 -13.42 -29.88 -8.39
N LEU A 21 -13.41 -28.73 -7.71
CA LEU A 21 -12.84 -28.61 -6.37
C LEU A 21 -13.59 -29.49 -5.35
N MET A 22 -14.93 -29.55 -5.44
CA MET A 22 -15.75 -30.44 -4.59
C MET A 22 -15.37 -31.91 -4.80
N GLU A 23 -15.24 -32.34 -6.05
CA GLU A 23 -14.85 -33.71 -6.41
C GLU A 23 -13.42 -34.02 -5.94
N LEU A 24 -12.46 -33.08 -6.16
CA LEU A 24 -11.06 -33.24 -5.81
C LEU A 24 -10.83 -33.37 -4.30
N TYR A 25 -11.57 -32.58 -3.50
CA TYR A 25 -11.39 -32.55 -2.04
C TYR A 25 -12.43 -33.34 -1.25
N GLY A 26 -13.43 -33.90 -1.91
CA GLY A 26 -14.48 -34.71 -1.25
C GLY A 26 -15.36 -33.89 -0.28
N VAL A 27 -15.58 -32.59 -0.57
CA VAL A 27 -16.33 -31.69 0.31
C VAL A 27 -17.50 -31.01 -0.42
N GLY A 28 -18.48 -30.56 0.36
CA GLY A 28 -19.66 -29.87 -0.19
C GLY A 28 -19.35 -28.42 -0.67
N ARG A 29 -20.26 -27.89 -1.51
CA ARG A 29 -20.19 -26.51 -2.05
C ARG A 29 -19.99 -25.42 -0.97
N PRO A 30 -20.69 -25.47 0.19
CA PRO A 30 -20.47 -24.48 1.24
C PRO A 30 -19.02 -24.40 1.70
N ALA A 31 -18.37 -25.55 1.91
CA ALA A 31 -16.97 -25.60 2.36
C ALA A 31 -16.00 -25.03 1.30
N ILE A 32 -16.25 -25.34 0.01
CA ILE A 32 -15.45 -24.74 -1.08
C ILE A 32 -15.60 -23.22 -1.11
N ARG A 33 -16.82 -22.70 -1.00
CA ARG A 33 -17.07 -21.25 -1.00
C ARG A 33 -16.45 -20.56 0.19
N GLU A 34 -16.55 -21.13 1.38
CA GLU A 34 -15.92 -20.60 2.58
C GLU A 34 -14.39 -20.56 2.43
N ALA A 35 -13.79 -21.62 1.88
CA ALA A 35 -12.36 -21.67 1.61
C ALA A 35 -11.93 -20.61 0.59
N LEU A 36 -12.67 -20.45 -0.52
CA LEU A 36 -12.38 -19.43 -1.52
C LEU A 36 -12.51 -18.02 -0.94
N GLN A 37 -13.54 -17.75 -0.15
CA GLN A 37 -13.68 -16.44 0.53
C GLN A 37 -12.57 -16.20 1.56
N ALA A 38 -12.09 -17.23 2.26
CA ALA A 38 -10.95 -17.10 3.15
C ALA A 38 -9.67 -16.76 2.38
N MET A 39 -9.45 -17.38 1.22
CA MET A 39 -8.32 -17.08 0.34
C MET A 39 -8.43 -15.68 -0.26
N GLU A 40 -9.62 -15.21 -0.59
CA GLU A 40 -9.88 -13.85 -1.07
C GLU A 40 -9.57 -12.82 0.02
N ARG A 41 -10.06 -13.02 1.25
CA ARG A 41 -9.72 -12.15 2.39
C ARG A 41 -8.21 -12.09 2.67
N SER A 42 -7.51 -13.17 2.36
CA SER A 42 -6.04 -13.24 2.50
C SER A 42 -5.29 -12.67 1.27
N GLY A 43 -6.00 -12.18 0.24
CA GLY A 43 -5.41 -11.63 -0.98
C GLY A 43 -4.69 -12.67 -1.85
N ILE A 44 -5.05 -13.94 -1.72
CA ILE A 44 -4.45 -15.04 -2.50
C ILE A 44 -5.18 -15.25 -3.81
N VAL A 45 -6.51 -15.07 -3.78
CA VAL A 45 -7.36 -15.13 -4.97
C VAL A 45 -8.28 -13.91 -5.03
N GLU A 46 -8.75 -13.59 -6.21
CA GLU A 46 -9.84 -12.65 -6.46
C GLU A 46 -11.06 -13.41 -7.01
N ILE A 47 -12.26 -13.01 -6.59
CA ILE A 47 -13.53 -13.61 -7.01
C ILE A 47 -14.36 -12.53 -7.71
N SER A 48 -14.40 -12.56 -9.04
CA SER A 48 -15.27 -11.71 -9.82
C SER A 48 -16.65 -12.34 -10.01
N HIS A 49 -17.68 -11.52 -10.06
CA HIS A 49 -19.07 -12.01 -10.22
C HIS A 49 -19.23 -12.80 -11.52
N GLY A 50 -19.69 -14.05 -11.41
CA GLY A 50 -19.89 -14.93 -12.56
C GLY A 50 -18.63 -15.57 -13.16
N GLU A 51 -17.46 -15.31 -12.59
CA GLU A 51 -16.19 -15.89 -13.02
C GLU A 51 -15.65 -16.91 -12.03
N ARG A 52 -14.67 -17.70 -12.49
CA ARG A 52 -13.89 -18.57 -11.60
C ARG A 52 -12.87 -17.72 -10.82
N ALA A 53 -12.65 -18.08 -9.56
CA ALA A 53 -11.61 -17.44 -8.77
C ALA A 53 -10.26 -17.52 -9.49
N ARG A 54 -9.50 -16.42 -9.46
CA ARG A 54 -8.19 -16.28 -10.08
C ARG A 54 -7.12 -16.05 -9.01
N VAL A 55 -5.96 -16.66 -9.16
CA VAL A 55 -4.82 -16.43 -8.27
C VAL A 55 -4.30 -15.02 -8.49
N VAL A 56 -4.22 -14.23 -7.44
CA VAL A 56 -3.72 -12.84 -7.48
C VAL A 56 -2.25 -12.84 -7.89
N VAL A 57 -1.88 -11.91 -8.77
CA VAL A 57 -0.48 -11.56 -9.01
C VAL A 57 -0.07 -10.56 -7.92
N PRO A 58 0.68 -10.99 -6.90
CA PRO A 58 0.95 -10.12 -5.76
C PRO A 58 1.82 -8.93 -6.17
N THR A 59 1.41 -7.75 -5.74
CA THR A 59 2.22 -6.53 -5.87
C THR A 59 2.71 -6.08 -4.49
N ALA A 60 3.76 -5.25 -4.45
CA ALA A 60 4.21 -4.64 -3.21
C ALA A 60 3.08 -3.82 -2.56
N HIS A 61 2.27 -3.13 -3.37
CA HIS A 61 1.11 -2.37 -2.91
C HIS A 61 0.07 -3.27 -2.20
N ASP A 62 -0.29 -4.42 -2.78
CA ASP A 62 -1.27 -5.34 -2.17
C ASP A 62 -0.80 -5.88 -0.82
N LEU A 63 0.49 -6.23 -0.73
CA LEU A 63 1.09 -6.68 0.53
C LEU A 63 1.00 -5.59 1.61
N ILE A 64 1.38 -4.37 1.27
CA ILE A 64 1.36 -3.23 2.19
C ILE A 64 -0.09 -2.86 2.58
N ALA A 65 -1.04 -2.92 1.65
CA ALA A 65 -2.46 -2.69 1.94
C ALA A 65 -3.03 -3.71 2.93
N GLN A 66 -2.55 -4.96 2.91
CA GLN A 66 -2.92 -5.95 3.92
C GLN A 66 -2.39 -5.60 5.31
N ILE A 67 -1.12 -5.20 5.42
CA ILE A 67 -0.51 -4.72 6.66
C ILE A 67 -1.23 -3.48 7.17
N GLY A 68 -1.62 -2.58 6.30
CA GLY A 68 -2.26 -1.30 6.61
C GLY A 68 -3.57 -1.42 7.39
N ARG A 69 -4.33 -2.51 7.19
CA ARG A 69 -5.54 -2.73 7.99
C ARG A 69 -5.25 -2.92 9.48
N GLY A 70 -4.20 -3.69 9.79
CA GLY A 70 -3.75 -3.88 11.18
C GLY A 70 -3.11 -2.63 11.77
N ALA A 71 -2.31 -1.91 10.97
CA ALA A 71 -1.64 -0.70 11.40
C ALA A 71 -2.64 0.42 11.77
N ARG A 72 -3.70 0.63 10.99
CA ARG A 72 -4.76 1.59 11.33
C ARG A 72 -5.45 1.27 12.65
N HIS A 73 -5.75 -0.01 12.89
CA HIS A 73 -6.33 -0.43 14.17
C HIS A 73 -5.37 -0.18 15.34
N LEU A 74 -4.10 -0.50 15.17
CA LEU A 74 -3.07 -0.25 16.18
C LEU A 74 -2.97 1.23 16.54
N LEU A 75 -2.95 2.11 15.53
CA LEU A 75 -2.93 3.56 15.71
C LEU A 75 -4.15 4.08 16.50
N GLN A 76 -5.33 3.48 16.30
CA GLN A 76 -6.54 3.88 16.99
C GLN A 76 -6.55 3.51 18.48
N VAL A 77 -5.92 2.39 18.85
CA VAL A 77 -5.98 1.86 20.23
C VAL A 77 -4.76 2.23 21.09
N GLN A 78 -3.66 2.68 20.45
CA GLN A 78 -2.40 3.02 21.13
C GLN A 78 -1.91 4.41 20.68
N PRO A 79 -2.16 5.47 21.44
CA PRO A 79 -1.80 6.85 21.08
C PRO A 79 -0.31 7.05 20.76
N ASP A 80 0.59 6.35 21.47
CA ASP A 80 2.04 6.46 21.27
C ASP A 80 2.51 5.89 19.92
N THR A 81 1.65 5.10 19.26
CA THR A 81 1.98 4.48 17.96
C THR A 81 2.23 5.53 16.87
N LEU A 82 1.60 6.71 16.96
CA LEU A 82 1.85 7.79 16.01
C LEU A 82 3.32 8.25 16.04
N GLU A 83 3.89 8.40 17.23
CA GLU A 83 5.31 8.80 17.35
C GLU A 83 6.24 7.72 16.80
N HIS A 84 5.94 6.46 17.06
CA HIS A 84 6.68 5.35 16.45
C HIS A 84 6.54 5.32 14.92
N LEU A 85 5.37 5.66 14.39
CA LEU A 85 5.15 5.77 12.95
C LEU A 85 5.97 6.90 12.32
N LYS A 86 6.07 8.07 12.99
CA LYS A 86 6.92 9.18 12.56
C LYS A 86 8.40 8.79 12.52
N GLN A 87 8.88 8.07 13.55
CA GLN A 87 10.26 7.58 13.59
C GLN A 87 10.54 6.60 12.45
N ALA A 88 9.61 5.65 12.19
CA ALA A 88 9.72 4.71 11.08
C ALA A 88 9.73 5.44 9.72
N ARG A 89 8.87 6.45 9.54
CA ARG A 89 8.83 7.33 8.37
C ARG A 89 10.17 8.01 8.16
N LEU A 90 10.68 8.71 9.18
CA LEU A 90 11.95 9.44 9.11
C LEU A 90 13.11 8.52 8.70
N PHE A 91 13.18 7.33 9.30
CA PHE A 91 14.21 6.34 8.97
C PHE A 91 14.13 5.88 7.51
N LEU A 92 12.93 5.57 7.03
CA LEU A 92 12.69 5.12 5.66
C LEU A 92 12.99 6.23 4.64
N GLU A 93 12.49 7.44 4.88
CA GLU A 93 12.68 8.59 3.98
C GLU A 93 14.14 9.02 3.89
N ALA A 94 14.86 9.06 4.99
CA ALA A 94 16.31 9.33 4.97
C ALA A 94 17.09 8.28 4.17
N GLY A 95 16.72 7.00 4.33
CA GLY A 95 17.33 5.89 3.59
C GLY A 95 17.03 5.95 2.09
N THR A 96 15.78 6.18 1.71
CA THR A 96 15.37 6.29 0.30
C THR A 96 15.94 7.52 -0.38
N ALA A 97 16.00 8.67 0.32
CA ALA A 97 16.60 9.90 -0.20
C ALA A 97 18.10 9.71 -0.49
N ARG A 98 18.83 9.01 0.39
CA ARG A 98 20.24 8.67 0.14
C ARG A 98 20.40 7.82 -1.10
N LEU A 99 19.60 6.76 -1.24
CA LEU A 99 19.64 5.88 -2.42
C LEU A 99 19.25 6.62 -3.70
N ALA A 100 18.25 7.52 -3.63
CA ALA A 100 17.86 8.37 -4.73
C ALA A 100 19.00 9.30 -5.16
N ALA A 101 19.68 9.95 -4.19
CA ALA A 101 20.80 10.84 -4.48
C ALA A 101 21.98 10.14 -5.18
N GLU A 102 22.19 8.85 -4.90
CA GLU A 102 23.22 8.02 -5.55
C GLU A 102 22.89 7.66 -7.00
N ARG A 103 21.61 7.73 -7.40
CA ARG A 103 21.11 7.19 -8.67
C ARG A 103 20.44 8.23 -9.58
N ALA A 104 19.99 9.34 -9.00
CA ALA A 104 19.21 10.34 -9.71
C ALA A 104 19.97 10.93 -10.90
N THR A 105 19.31 10.95 -12.04
CA THR A 105 19.76 11.66 -13.23
C THR A 105 19.36 13.15 -13.17
N PRO A 106 19.92 14.01 -14.03
CA PRO A 106 19.46 15.40 -14.15
C PRO A 106 17.96 15.53 -14.47
N ALA A 107 17.39 14.57 -15.22
CA ALA A 107 15.96 14.53 -15.53
C ALA A 107 15.13 14.24 -14.26
N ASP A 108 15.58 13.32 -13.42
CA ASP A 108 14.92 12.98 -12.16
C ASP A 108 14.94 14.18 -11.19
N VAL A 109 16.07 14.89 -11.13
CA VAL A 109 16.18 16.14 -10.33
C VAL A 109 15.21 17.20 -10.84
N ALA A 110 15.05 17.34 -12.16
CA ALA A 110 14.08 18.28 -12.74
C ALA A 110 12.64 17.89 -12.36
N LEU A 111 12.31 16.60 -12.42
CA LEU A 111 11.01 16.07 -11.99
C LEU A 111 10.75 16.36 -10.51
N LEU A 112 11.71 16.08 -9.63
CA LEU A 112 11.56 16.36 -8.20
C LEU A 112 11.34 17.85 -7.93
N ARG A 113 12.03 18.74 -8.65
CA ARG A 113 11.80 20.20 -8.56
C ARG A 113 10.38 20.56 -9.00
N GLN A 114 9.88 19.96 -10.07
CA GLN A 114 8.50 20.16 -10.50
C GLN A 114 7.51 19.70 -9.41
N ARG A 115 7.71 18.54 -8.76
CA ARG A 115 6.88 18.10 -7.65
C ARG A 115 6.83 19.08 -6.48
N ILE A 116 7.97 19.70 -6.14
CA ILE A 116 8.04 20.74 -5.11
C ILE A 116 7.21 21.98 -5.51
N GLU A 117 7.28 22.42 -6.77
CA GLU A 117 6.48 23.56 -7.23
C GLU A 117 4.97 23.24 -7.25
N GLU A 118 4.60 22.01 -7.64
CA GLU A 118 3.22 21.53 -7.56
C GLU A 118 2.70 21.53 -6.12
N GLN A 119 3.51 21.09 -5.16
CA GLN A 119 3.19 21.09 -3.74
C GLN A 119 3.03 22.54 -3.21
N ARG A 120 3.93 23.45 -3.58
CA ARG A 120 3.83 24.88 -3.23
C ARG A 120 2.56 25.52 -3.76
N ALA A 121 2.17 25.19 -4.99
CA ALA A 121 0.94 25.72 -5.58
C ALA A 121 -0.33 25.22 -4.88
N ALA A 122 -0.26 24.05 -4.24
CA ALA A 122 -1.36 23.41 -3.53
C ALA A 122 -1.51 23.83 -2.05
N MET A 123 -0.64 24.71 -1.52
CA MET A 123 -0.61 25.08 -0.08
C MET A 123 -1.93 25.64 0.46
N SER A 124 -2.80 26.18 -0.39
CA SER A 124 -4.10 26.72 0.03
C SER A 124 -5.20 25.65 0.23
N THR A 125 -4.97 24.43 -0.26
CA THR A 125 -5.97 23.35 -0.22
C THR A 125 -5.34 22.14 0.44
N HIS A 126 -5.73 21.85 1.68
CA HIS A 126 -5.12 20.82 2.52
C HIS A 126 -5.03 19.44 1.84
N ASP A 127 -6.14 18.93 1.30
CA ASP A 127 -6.18 17.62 0.68
C ASP A 127 -5.29 17.54 -0.57
N GLU A 128 -5.24 18.64 -1.35
CA GLU A 128 -4.39 18.71 -2.53
C GLU A 128 -2.90 18.80 -2.12
N PHE A 129 -2.57 19.59 -1.11
CA PHE A 129 -1.22 19.65 -0.55
C PHE A 129 -0.74 18.27 -0.10
N LEU A 130 -1.52 17.53 0.68
CA LEU A 130 -1.17 16.17 1.11
C LEU A 130 -0.96 15.21 -0.05
N ALA A 131 -1.79 15.30 -1.09
CA ALA A 131 -1.63 14.46 -2.29
C ALA A 131 -0.33 14.78 -3.04
N ARG A 132 0.06 16.06 -3.14
CA ARG A 132 1.32 16.49 -3.76
C ARG A 132 2.54 16.14 -2.92
N ASP A 133 2.43 16.27 -1.59
CA ASP A 133 3.46 15.86 -0.63
C ASP A 133 3.74 14.35 -0.77
N MET A 134 2.71 13.52 -0.73
CA MET A 134 2.84 12.09 -0.95
C MET A 134 3.47 11.77 -2.31
N ALA A 135 3.07 12.47 -3.38
CA ALA A 135 3.63 12.25 -4.72
C ALA A 135 5.14 12.55 -4.77
N PHE A 136 5.61 13.59 -4.08
CA PHE A 136 7.03 13.90 -3.97
C PHE A 136 7.81 12.79 -3.25
N HIS A 137 7.36 12.37 -2.07
CA HIS A 137 8.03 11.33 -1.29
C HIS A 137 8.02 9.97 -2.01
N ARG A 138 6.92 9.65 -2.71
CA ARG A 138 6.83 8.48 -3.56
C ARG A 138 7.86 8.51 -4.70
N GLU A 139 8.04 9.66 -5.36
CA GLU A 139 9.03 9.82 -6.42
C GLU A 139 10.45 9.60 -5.91
N VAL A 140 10.81 10.18 -4.76
CA VAL A 140 12.10 9.92 -4.08
C VAL A 140 12.28 8.43 -3.81
N ALA A 141 11.25 7.75 -3.32
CA ALA A 141 11.32 6.32 -3.05
C ALA A 141 11.48 5.47 -4.32
N LEU A 142 10.84 5.86 -5.45
CA LEU A 142 11.00 5.21 -6.76
C LEU A 142 12.45 5.26 -7.25
N LEU A 143 13.13 6.39 -7.09
CA LEU A 143 14.53 6.58 -7.48
C LEU A 143 15.49 5.68 -6.70
N SER A 144 15.08 5.14 -5.56
CA SER A 144 15.85 4.12 -4.83
C SER A 144 16.10 2.84 -5.65
N GLY A 145 15.27 2.58 -6.68
CA GLY A 145 15.32 1.39 -7.52
C GLY A 145 14.74 0.12 -6.87
N ASN A 146 14.18 0.20 -5.67
CA ASN A 146 13.50 -0.90 -5.00
C ASN A 146 11.97 -0.66 -5.01
N PRO A 147 11.18 -1.50 -5.72
CA PRO A 147 9.73 -1.29 -5.87
C PRO A 147 8.93 -1.41 -4.58
N ILE A 148 9.52 -1.94 -3.50
CA ILE A 148 8.86 -2.08 -2.20
C ILE A 148 8.81 -0.73 -1.47
N TYR A 149 9.84 0.11 -1.59
CA TYR A 149 9.89 1.37 -0.83
C TYR A 149 8.78 2.35 -1.18
N PRO A 150 8.40 2.59 -2.44
CA PRO A 150 7.26 3.45 -2.75
C PRO A 150 5.96 2.98 -2.10
N ALA A 151 5.70 1.67 -2.10
CA ALA A 151 4.50 1.10 -1.48
C ALA A 151 4.49 1.30 0.05
N ILE A 152 5.64 1.16 0.72
CA ILE A 152 5.74 1.42 2.16
C ILE A 152 5.56 2.91 2.46
N VAL A 153 6.17 3.79 1.66
CA VAL A 153 6.01 5.25 1.80
C VAL A 153 4.53 5.63 1.67
N GLU A 154 3.85 5.20 0.62
CA GLU A 154 2.41 5.43 0.43
C GLU A 154 1.59 4.96 1.64
N ALA A 155 1.84 3.75 2.13
CA ALA A 155 1.12 3.21 3.27
C ALA A 155 1.33 4.02 4.55
N ILE A 156 2.56 4.45 4.84
CA ILE A 156 2.86 5.30 6.01
C ILE A 156 2.11 6.63 5.91
N PHE A 157 2.06 7.24 4.73
CA PHE A 157 1.30 8.47 4.50
C PHE A 157 -0.20 8.27 4.71
N GLU A 158 -0.78 7.19 4.15
CA GLU A 158 -2.20 6.86 4.35
C GLU A 158 -2.54 6.66 5.83
N TRP A 159 -1.68 5.96 6.57
CA TRP A 159 -1.89 5.70 8.00
C TRP A 159 -1.79 7.00 8.80
N ALA A 160 -0.80 7.83 8.51
CA ALA A 160 -0.64 9.13 9.15
C ALA A 160 -1.81 10.06 8.82
N SER A 161 -2.22 10.17 7.56
CA SER A 161 -3.33 11.02 7.12
C SER A 161 -4.65 10.65 7.80
N ALA A 162 -4.95 9.36 7.93
CA ALA A 162 -6.14 8.89 8.62
C ALA A 162 -6.17 9.30 10.10
N TRP A 163 -5.00 9.50 10.72
CA TRP A 163 -4.89 9.98 12.09
C TRP A 163 -4.94 11.51 12.20
N TYR A 164 -4.30 12.23 11.26
CA TYR A 164 -4.21 13.69 11.31
C TYR A 164 -5.52 14.39 10.92
N GLN A 165 -6.38 13.79 10.11
CA GLN A 165 -7.63 14.42 9.67
C GLN A 165 -8.51 15.01 10.79
N PRO A 166 -8.61 14.41 11.98
CA PRO A 166 -9.34 15.03 13.11
C PRO A 166 -8.59 16.21 13.76
N MET A 167 -7.26 16.24 13.71
CA MET A 167 -6.44 17.24 14.42
C MET A 167 -6.14 18.49 13.59
N VAL A 168 -6.02 18.37 12.27
CA VAL A 168 -5.53 19.43 11.36
C VAL A 168 -6.64 20.32 10.84
N ARG A 169 -7.88 20.09 11.22
CA ARG A 169 -8.99 21.03 10.92
C ARG A 169 -8.96 22.32 11.74
N ALA A 170 -7.94 22.54 12.57
CA ALA A 170 -7.72 23.81 13.23
C ALA A 170 -7.07 24.80 12.26
N PRO A 171 -7.69 25.96 11.97
CA PRO A 171 -7.11 26.97 11.09
C PRO A 171 -5.70 27.39 11.57
N GLY A 172 -4.70 27.33 10.71
CA GLY A 172 -3.33 27.73 11.02
C GLY A 172 -2.34 26.61 11.36
N ALA A 173 -2.77 25.34 11.37
CA ALA A 173 -1.89 24.21 11.65
C ALA A 173 -0.95 23.86 10.46
N GLU A 174 -1.27 24.33 9.25
CA GLU A 174 -0.50 24.03 8.02
C GLU A 174 0.92 24.64 8.04
N SER A 175 1.14 25.70 8.81
CA SER A 175 2.46 26.37 8.91
C SER A 175 3.48 25.65 9.80
N LEU A 176 3.09 24.57 10.46
CA LEU A 176 3.95 23.81 11.38
C LEU A 176 4.55 22.53 10.76
N THR A 177 4.27 22.24 9.49
CA THR A 177 4.71 21.01 8.80
C THR A 177 5.75 21.22 7.70
N LEU A 178 6.31 22.43 7.58
CA LEU A 178 7.43 22.76 6.66
C LEU A 178 8.77 22.71 7.36
#